data_e73c1004e4b394a652d03b949103548d
#
_entry.id   e73c1004e4b394a652d03b949103548d
#
_cell.length_a   1.000
_cell.length_b   1.000
_cell.length_c   1.000
_cell.angle_alpha   90.00
_cell.angle_beta   90.00
_cell.angle_gamma   90.00
#
_symmetry.space_group_name_H-M   'P 1'
#
loop_
_entity.id
_entity.type
_entity.pdbx_description
1 polymer ?
#
loop_
_entity_poly.entity_id
_entity_poly.type
_entity_poly.pdbx_seq_one_letter_code
_entity_poly.pdbx_strand_id
1 'polypeptide(L)'
;MGLFGKKQKEDARLIFYEGELPGFVADVVCLLYLDNNILTIKRYDMDTVAKLPTDRITDIEMLGEPQFLQKYKGTTMVINKKDIPREFYVLHYINKDGDKKCVVFWGANAYFKMKALKEKLPVHENTSMEYEL
;
A
#
# COMPACT_ATOMS: atom_id res chain seq x y z
N MET A 1 29.58 -0.79 2.65
CA MET A 1 29.29 -0.70 2.87
C MET A 1 28.85 -0.88 3.41
N GLY A 2 29.06 -0.73 3.64
CA GLY A 2 28.73 -0.75 4.01
C GLY A 2 28.58 -0.79 4.72
N LEU A 3 28.71 -0.71 4.72
CA LEU A 3 28.61 -0.57 5.26
C LEU A 3 28.13 -0.59 5.96
N PHE A 4 28.33 -0.75 6.00
CA PHE A 4 27.96 -0.76 6.63
C PHE A 4 26.99 -0.93 7.02
N GLY A 5 27.12 -1.26 7.11
CA GLY A 5 25.94 -1.24 6.72
C GLY A 5 24.72 -1.47 7.56
N LYS A 6 24.07 -0.43 7.92
CA LYS A 6 22.78 -0.53 8.56
C LYS A 6 21.74 -0.88 7.51
N LYS A 7 21.07 -2.01 7.69
CA LYS A 7 19.90 -2.28 6.90
C LYS A 7 18.89 -1.21 7.20
N GLN A 8 18.37 -0.60 6.17
CA GLN A 8 17.25 0.31 6.32
C GLN A 8 16.06 -0.47 6.85
N LYS A 9 15.42 0.03 7.88
CA LYS A 9 14.24 -0.60 8.41
C LYS A 9 13.05 -0.22 7.56
N GLU A 10 12.20 -1.19 7.27
CA GLU A 10 11.01 -0.93 6.47
C GLU A 10 10.04 -0.01 7.21
N ASP A 11 9.36 0.83 6.45
CA ASP A 11 8.32 1.71 7.00
C ASP A 11 7.04 0.93 7.28
N ALA A 12 6.79 -0.13 6.51
CA ALA A 12 5.64 -0.97 6.74
C ALA A 12 5.89 -2.36 6.17
N ARG A 13 5.18 -3.34 6.70
CA ARG A 13 5.23 -4.72 6.20
C ARG A 13 3.80 -5.13 5.90
N LEU A 14 3.53 -5.47 4.66
CA LEU A 14 2.21 -5.83 4.21
C LEU A 14 2.26 -7.13 3.41
N ILE A 15 1.09 -7.64 3.07
CA ILE A 15 0.97 -8.84 2.26
C ILE A 15 0.29 -8.46 0.96
N PHE A 16 0.88 -8.84 -0.16
CA PHE A 16 0.33 -8.53 -1.47
C PHE A 16 -0.96 -9.31 -1.67
N TYR A 17 -2.00 -8.62 -2.13
CA TYR A 17 -3.29 -9.23 -2.40
C TYR A 17 -3.55 -9.33 -3.89
N GLU A 18 -3.56 -8.20 -4.59
CA GLU A 18 -3.77 -8.19 -6.04
C GLU A 18 -3.33 -6.86 -6.64
N GLY A 19 -3.16 -6.86 -7.95
CA GLY A 19 -2.78 -5.67 -8.69
C GLY A 19 -1.71 -5.99 -9.72
N GLU A 20 -1.50 -5.06 -10.66
CA GLU A 20 -0.51 -5.25 -11.71
C GLU A 20 0.86 -4.84 -11.19
N LEU A 21 1.54 -5.77 -10.56
CA LEU A 21 2.86 -5.52 -10.03
C LEU A 21 3.73 -6.72 -10.42
N PRO A 22 4.48 -6.61 -11.53
CA PRO A 22 5.25 -7.74 -12.03
C PRO A 22 6.18 -8.32 -10.98
N GLY A 23 6.18 -9.63 -10.87
CA GLY A 23 7.03 -10.31 -9.90
C GLY A 23 6.41 -10.45 -8.53
N PHE A 24 5.19 -9.96 -8.32
CA PHE A 24 4.50 -10.11 -7.06
C PHE A 24 3.29 -11.02 -7.25
N VAL A 25 3.07 -11.90 -6.29
CA VAL A 25 1.95 -12.84 -6.34
C VAL A 25 1.22 -12.78 -5.02
N ALA A 26 -0.04 -13.23 -5.03
CA ALA A 26 -0.89 -13.19 -3.85
C ALA A 26 -0.23 -13.87 -2.67
N ASP A 27 -0.42 -13.26 -1.50
CA ASP A 27 0.05 -13.77 -0.21
C ASP A 27 1.55 -13.66 0.02
N VAL A 28 2.27 -12.96 -0.86
CA VAL A 28 3.69 -12.74 -0.61
C VAL A 28 3.89 -11.52 0.29
N VAL A 29 4.81 -11.65 1.23
CA VAL A 29 5.11 -10.55 2.15
C VAL A 29 5.94 -9.49 1.43
N CYS A 30 5.55 -8.24 1.63
CA CYS A 30 6.20 -7.09 1.03
C CYS A 30 6.70 -6.14 2.10
N LEU A 31 7.85 -5.57 1.85
CA LEU A 31 8.42 -4.53 2.70
C LEU A 31 8.34 -3.21 1.94
N LEU A 32 7.80 -2.20 2.60
CA LEU A 32 7.66 -0.88 2.01
C LEU A 32 8.67 0.08 2.62
N TYR A 33 9.37 0.80 1.75
CA TYR A 33 10.35 1.79 2.18
C TYR A 33 10.05 3.11 1.48
N LEU A 34 9.97 4.17 2.25
CA LEU A 34 9.78 5.50 1.69
C LEU A 34 11.09 6.27 1.85
N ASP A 35 11.70 6.64 0.73
CA ASP A 35 12.98 7.32 0.77
C ASP A 35 13.15 8.18 -0.47
N ASN A 36 13.56 9.44 -0.28
CA ASN A 36 13.86 10.34 -1.39
C ASN A 36 12.74 10.45 -2.43
N ASN A 37 11.51 10.53 -1.96
CA ASN A 37 10.36 10.68 -2.84
C ASN A 37 10.11 9.46 -3.72
N ILE A 38 10.62 8.31 -3.29
CA ILE A 38 10.37 7.04 -3.95
C ILE A 38 9.80 6.08 -2.92
N LEU A 39 8.68 5.46 -3.25
CA LEU A 39 8.16 4.36 -2.47
C LEU A 39 8.67 3.07 -3.08
N THR A 40 9.46 2.32 -2.32
CA THR A 40 10.01 1.05 -2.77
C THR A 40 9.22 -0.07 -2.15
N ILE A 41 8.75 -0.99 -2.99
CA ILE A 41 8.01 -2.16 -2.55
C ILE A 41 8.87 -3.37 -2.90
N LYS A 42 9.33 -4.08 -1.88
CA LYS A 42 10.26 -5.20 -2.07
C LYS A 42 9.61 -6.49 -1.56
N ARG A 43 9.72 -7.56 -2.36
CA ARG A 43 9.32 -8.87 -1.85
C ARG A 43 10.28 -9.28 -0.75
N TYR A 44 9.71 -9.83 0.33
CA TYR A 44 10.51 -10.25 1.46
C TYR A 44 11.42 -11.43 1.11
N ASP A 45 10.92 -12.33 0.27
CA ASP A 45 11.57 -13.60 0.00
C ASP A 45 12.54 -13.60 -1.20
N MET A 46 12.66 -12.47 -1.89
CA MET A 46 13.58 -12.37 -3.03
C MET A 46 13.87 -10.90 -3.34
N ASP A 47 14.72 -10.67 -4.33
CA ASP A 47 15.19 -9.32 -4.63
C ASP A 47 14.30 -8.54 -5.60
N THR A 48 13.10 -9.03 -5.85
CA THR A 48 12.16 -8.30 -6.69
C THR A 48 11.71 -7.01 -6.01
N VAL A 49 11.87 -5.92 -6.70
CA VAL A 49 11.60 -4.58 -6.16
C VAL A 49 10.82 -3.76 -7.18
N ALA A 50 9.77 -3.11 -6.73
CA ALA A 50 9.04 -2.13 -7.51
C ALA A 50 9.27 -0.77 -6.91
N LYS A 51 9.51 0.23 -7.74
CA LYS A 51 9.74 1.59 -7.27
C LYS A 51 8.72 2.52 -7.87
N LEU A 52 8.12 3.32 -7.03
CA LEU A 52 7.05 4.22 -7.44
C LEU A 52 7.37 5.63 -6.93
N PRO A 53 7.56 6.59 -7.84
CA PRO A 53 7.73 7.98 -7.41
C PRO A 53 6.50 8.44 -6.64
N THR A 54 6.71 9.10 -5.53
CA THR A 54 5.61 9.47 -4.65
C THR A 54 4.68 10.50 -5.29
N ASP A 55 5.16 11.28 -6.24
CA ASP A 55 4.30 12.27 -6.91
C ASP A 55 3.27 11.61 -7.81
N ARG A 56 3.39 10.32 -8.09
CA ARG A 56 2.38 9.59 -8.86
C ARG A 56 1.41 8.82 -7.98
N ILE A 57 1.61 8.83 -6.67
CA ILE A 57 0.66 8.21 -5.75
C ILE A 57 -0.48 9.19 -5.53
N THR A 58 -1.70 8.77 -5.81
CA THR A 58 -2.86 9.64 -5.68
C THR A 58 -3.60 9.44 -4.37
N ASP A 59 -3.56 8.23 -3.82
CA ASP A 59 -4.16 7.98 -2.51
C ASP A 59 -3.74 6.62 -1.99
N ILE A 60 -3.89 6.45 -0.68
CA ILE A 60 -3.84 5.14 -0.05
C ILE A 60 -5.10 5.01 0.79
N GLU A 61 -5.99 4.11 0.36
CA GLU A 61 -7.19 3.83 1.13
C GLU A 61 -6.89 2.81 2.20
N MET A 62 -7.40 3.04 3.38
CA MET A 62 -7.24 2.10 4.49
C MET A 62 -8.62 1.62 4.89
N LEU A 63 -8.90 0.36 4.59
CA LEU A 63 -10.23 -0.21 4.74
C LEU A 63 -10.19 -1.48 5.58
N GLY A 64 -11.17 -1.63 6.46
CA GLY A 64 -11.35 -2.92 7.11
C GLY A 64 -11.81 -3.95 6.08
N GLU A 65 -11.68 -5.22 6.41
CA GLU A 65 -12.02 -6.29 5.47
C GLU A 65 -13.45 -6.21 4.96
N PRO A 66 -14.46 -6.00 5.83
CA PRO A 66 -15.83 -5.90 5.32
C PRO A 66 -16.03 -4.75 4.34
N GLN A 67 -15.44 -3.62 4.65
CA GLN A 67 -15.56 -2.44 3.79
C GLN A 67 -14.87 -2.65 2.45
N PHE A 68 -13.71 -3.28 2.48
CA PHE A 68 -12.99 -3.58 1.25
C PHE A 68 -13.79 -4.52 0.36
N LEU A 69 -14.29 -5.60 0.94
CA LEU A 69 -15.03 -6.58 0.17
C LEU A 69 -16.29 -5.99 -0.43
N GLN A 70 -16.99 -5.16 0.32
CA GLN A 70 -18.19 -4.53 -0.21
C GLN A 70 -17.87 -3.55 -1.32
N LYS A 71 -16.84 -2.73 -1.14
CA LYS A 71 -16.51 -1.71 -2.12
C LYS A 71 -15.91 -2.27 -3.41
N TYR A 72 -15.01 -3.25 -3.28
CA TYR A 72 -14.25 -3.73 -4.43
C TYR A 72 -14.70 -5.07 -4.96
N LYS A 73 -15.37 -5.87 -4.16
CA LYS A 73 -15.80 -7.20 -4.58
C LYS A 73 -17.31 -7.35 -4.61
N GLY A 74 -18.03 -6.32 -4.13
CA GLY A 74 -19.49 -6.36 -4.15
C GLY A 74 -20.08 -7.46 -3.30
N THR A 75 -19.37 -7.89 -2.28
CA THR A 75 -19.84 -9.00 -1.46
C THR A 75 -19.77 -8.62 0.02
N THR A 76 -20.69 -9.21 0.78
CA THR A 76 -20.63 -9.09 2.23
C THR A 76 -20.14 -10.42 2.76
N MET A 77 -19.14 -10.37 3.61
CA MET A 77 -18.60 -11.57 4.20
C MET A 77 -18.96 -11.62 5.67
N VAL A 78 -19.43 -12.77 6.11
CA VAL A 78 -19.65 -13.00 7.52
C VAL A 78 -18.28 -13.31 8.11
N ILE A 79 -17.76 -12.39 8.90
CA ILE A 79 -16.48 -12.60 9.53
C ILE A 79 -16.64 -13.61 10.63
N ASN A 80 -15.87 -14.69 10.56
CA ASN A 80 -15.83 -15.67 11.63
C ASN A 80 -15.21 -14.98 12.84
N LYS A 81 -15.88 -15.04 13.97
CA LYS A 81 -15.43 -14.36 15.18
C LYS A 81 -14.04 -14.80 15.63
N LYS A 82 -13.59 -15.95 15.16
CA LYS A 82 -12.26 -16.44 15.52
C LYS A 82 -11.16 -15.87 14.67
N ASP A 83 -11.51 -15.24 13.55
CA ASP A 83 -10.52 -14.70 12.64
C ASP A 83 -10.19 -13.27 13.03
N ILE A 84 -8.92 -12.93 12.93
CA ILE A 84 -8.50 -11.56 13.12
C ILE A 84 -8.85 -10.83 11.84
N PRO A 85 -9.65 -9.78 11.90
CA PRO A 85 -10.01 -9.05 10.69
C PRO A 85 -8.76 -8.49 10.03
N ARG A 86 -8.68 -8.64 8.72
CA ARG A 86 -7.58 -8.08 7.95
C ARG A 86 -7.89 -6.61 7.65
N GLU A 87 -6.84 -5.83 7.56
CA GLU A 87 -6.94 -4.47 7.09
C GLU A 87 -6.40 -4.42 5.69
N PHE A 88 -7.11 -3.76 4.80
CA PHE A 88 -6.71 -3.66 3.40
C PHE A 88 -6.24 -2.26 3.09
N TYR A 89 -5.20 -2.19 2.29
CA TYR A 89 -4.57 -0.93 1.90
C TYR A 89 -4.53 -0.89 0.39
N VAL A 90 -5.27 0.05 -0.19
CA VAL A 90 -5.36 0.18 -1.64
C VAL A 90 -4.51 1.36 -2.05
N LEU A 91 -3.40 1.07 -2.72
CA LEU A 91 -2.47 2.08 -3.20
C LEU A 91 -2.90 2.49 -4.60
N HIS A 92 -3.40 3.72 -4.73
CA HIS A 92 -3.80 4.28 -6.00
C HIS A 92 -2.67 5.10 -6.59
N TYR A 93 -2.35 4.87 -7.85
CA TYR A 93 -1.25 5.59 -8.47
C TYR A 93 -1.48 5.72 -9.97
N ILE A 94 -0.67 6.57 -10.60
CA ILE A 94 -0.67 6.74 -12.04
C ILE A 94 0.63 6.13 -12.54
N ASN A 95 0.52 5.20 -13.51
CA ASN A 95 1.71 4.54 -14.02
C ASN A 95 2.48 5.41 -15.00
N LYS A 96 3.54 4.87 -15.59
CA LYS A 96 4.38 5.62 -16.52
C LYS A 96 3.62 6.12 -17.73
N ASP A 97 2.59 5.41 -18.12
CA ASP A 97 1.81 5.72 -19.32
C ASP A 97 0.64 6.66 -19.01
N GLY A 98 0.50 7.09 -17.79
CA GLY A 98 -0.58 8.00 -17.40
C GLY A 98 -1.86 7.32 -17.01
N ASP A 99 -1.87 5.99 -16.90
CA ASP A 99 -3.07 5.25 -16.56
C ASP A 99 -3.22 5.13 -15.05
N LYS A 100 -4.47 5.22 -14.61
CA LYS A 100 -4.78 5.02 -13.19
C LYS A 100 -4.74 3.55 -12.86
N LYS A 101 -3.98 3.22 -11.84
CA LYS A 101 -3.81 1.84 -11.40
C LYS A 101 -3.95 1.75 -9.90
N CYS A 102 -4.17 0.55 -9.41
CA CYS A 102 -4.12 0.32 -7.97
C CYS A 102 -3.52 -1.03 -7.66
N VAL A 103 -2.92 -1.10 -6.50
CA VAL A 103 -2.34 -2.33 -5.96
C VAL A 103 -2.91 -2.50 -4.57
N VAL A 104 -3.35 -3.69 -4.25
CA VAL A 104 -3.99 -3.96 -2.96
C VAL A 104 -3.08 -4.83 -2.10
N PHE A 105 -2.89 -4.38 -0.88
CA PHE A 105 -2.18 -5.13 0.15
C PHE A 105 -3.11 -5.33 1.33
N TRP A 106 -2.77 -6.28 2.19
CA TRP A 106 -3.46 -6.39 3.46
C TRP A 106 -2.44 -6.60 4.57
N GLY A 107 -2.87 -6.42 5.79
CA GLY A 107 -1.98 -6.61 6.92
C GLY A 107 -2.76 -6.77 8.20
N ALA A 108 -2.07 -7.29 9.21
CA ALA A 108 -2.56 -7.29 10.56
C ALA A 108 -1.57 -6.44 11.36
N ASN A 109 -2.10 -5.56 12.21
CA ASN A 109 -1.26 -4.70 13.04
C ASN A 109 -0.37 -3.73 12.27
N ALA A 110 -0.78 -3.36 11.05
CA ALA A 110 0.00 -2.43 10.23
C ALA A 110 -0.61 -1.03 10.16
N TYR A 111 -1.74 -0.83 10.82
CA TYR A 111 -2.50 0.41 10.66
C TYR A 111 -1.68 1.65 10.99
N PHE A 112 -1.04 1.68 12.15
CA PHE A 112 -0.33 2.88 12.56
C PHE A 112 0.88 3.17 11.68
N LYS A 113 1.56 2.12 11.22
CA LYS A 113 2.68 2.30 10.31
C LYS A 113 2.23 2.81 8.95
N MET A 114 1.11 2.29 8.45
CA MET A 114 0.56 2.75 7.18
C MET A 114 0.02 4.18 7.29
N LYS A 115 -0.58 4.52 8.43
CA LYS A 115 -1.03 5.87 8.65
C LYS A 115 0.15 6.83 8.65
N ALA A 116 1.24 6.47 9.32
CA ALA A 116 2.43 7.30 9.34
C ALA A 116 3.05 7.43 7.95
N LEU A 117 3.06 6.33 7.19
CA LEU A 117 3.56 6.36 5.83
C LEU A 117 2.72 7.31 4.96
N LYS A 118 1.40 7.19 5.05
CA LYS A 118 0.51 8.03 4.27
C LYS A 118 0.72 9.51 4.59
N GLU A 119 0.94 9.83 5.86
CA GLU A 119 1.16 11.22 6.28
C GLU A 119 2.44 11.80 5.70
N LYS A 120 3.40 10.97 5.36
CA LYS A 120 4.66 11.43 4.77
C LYS A 120 4.58 11.59 3.26
N LEU A 121 3.54 11.10 2.63
CA LEU A 121 3.40 11.19 1.20
C LEU A 121 2.82 12.53 0.80
N PRO A 122 3.20 13.06 -0.37
CA PRO A 122 2.59 14.28 -0.87
C PRO A 122 1.23 13.99 -1.49
N VAL A 123 0.43 13.20 -0.80
CA VAL A 123 -0.91 12.88 -1.27
C VAL A 123 -1.81 14.03 -0.93
N HIS A 124 -2.33 14.65 -1.95
CA HIS A 124 -3.25 15.74 -1.75
C HIS A 124 -4.64 15.17 -1.84
N GLU A 125 -5.07 14.52 -0.76
CA GLU A 125 -6.42 14.13 -0.72
C GLU A 125 -7.21 15.31 -1.12
N ASN A 126 -8.20 15.17 -1.75
CA ASN A 126 -9.20 16.10 -1.93
C ASN A 126 -9.15 17.34 -1.15
N THR A 127 -8.35 17.32 -0.16
CA THR A 127 -8.12 18.45 0.67
C THR A 127 -7.64 19.61 -0.09
N SER A 128 -7.00 19.36 -1.16
CA SER A 128 -6.56 20.45 -1.99
C SER A 128 -7.69 20.99 -2.83
N MET A 129 -8.85 20.40 -2.72
CA MET A 129 -9.95 20.85 -3.51
C MET A 129 -10.44 22.16 -2.93
N GLU A 130 -10.32 23.19 -3.72
CA GLU A 130 -10.81 24.48 -3.36
C GLU A 130 -12.02 24.76 -4.23
N TYR A 131 -13.11 25.15 -3.64
CA TYR A 131 -14.29 25.45 -4.41
C TYR A 131 -15.08 26.53 -3.71
N GLU A 132 -15.82 27.29 -4.48
CA GLU A 132 -16.67 28.32 -3.95
C GLU A 132 -18.08 27.81 -3.81
N LEU A 133 -18.70 28.24 -2.76
CA LEU A 133 -20.09 27.91 -2.54
C LEU A 133 -21.00 28.82 -3.33
#